data_af0543a0f1a6ba1aa6954d05e15bddef
#
_entry.id   af0543a0f1a6ba1aa6954d05e15bddef
#
_cell.length_a   1.000
_cell.length_b   1.000
_cell.length_c   1.000
_cell.angle_alpha   90.00
_cell.angle_beta   90.00
_cell.angle_gamma   90.00
#
_symmetry.space_group_name_H-M   'P 1'
#
loop_
_entity.id
_entity.type
_entity.pdbx_description
1 polymer ?
#
loop_
_entity_poly.entity_id
_entity_poly.type
_entity_poly.pdbx_seq_one_letter_code
_entity_poly.pdbx_strand_id
1 'polypeptide(L)'
;MAEEKEQMADCQKWVDKAATRSMTVQFLLSSLKSLGCPTPEFKSFVNCVKCPAPMSGAFMMDSQTKKPEIAICANYCKAAGGYDFVEETLVHELIHSVDICRAKLPKDGENQLSSCRQIACMEIRASNMSGECRWGKEFMRGNGLSIQGQQKECVKRRAGLSMLVHEKCVKQGGKGGEGKGKGCEKYIDEVFGACYRDTYPFERHPDS
;
A
#
# COMPACT_ATOMS: atom_id res chain seq x y z
N MET A 1 -15.77 17.27 15.77
CA MET A 1 -15.70 16.37 16.96
C MET A 1 -16.64 15.17 16.87
N ALA A 2 -17.96 15.31 16.65
CA ALA A 2 -18.87 14.15 16.52
C ALA A 2 -18.58 13.33 15.25
N GLU A 3 -18.48 13.97 14.11
CA GLU A 3 -18.15 13.35 12.83
C GLU A 3 -16.78 12.62 12.86
N GLU A 4 -15.77 13.22 13.47
CA GLU A 4 -14.44 12.62 13.58
C GLU A 4 -14.46 11.34 14.44
N LYS A 5 -15.23 11.35 15.54
CA LYS A 5 -15.43 10.14 16.36
C LYS A 5 -16.15 9.04 15.58
N GLU A 6 -17.14 9.39 14.76
CA GLU A 6 -17.84 8.44 13.88
C GLU A 6 -16.88 7.85 12.83
N GLN A 7 -16.09 8.68 12.15
CA GLN A 7 -15.10 8.25 11.16
C GLN A 7 -14.08 7.27 11.77
N MET A 8 -13.59 7.57 12.96
CA MET A 8 -12.64 6.69 13.68
C MET A 8 -13.29 5.36 14.07
N ALA A 9 -14.54 5.39 14.56
CA ALA A 9 -15.27 4.18 14.95
C ALA A 9 -15.59 3.29 13.74
N ASP A 10 -16.02 3.89 12.62
CA ASP A 10 -16.28 3.17 11.38
C ASP A 10 -15.00 2.53 10.83
N CYS A 11 -13.89 3.29 10.78
CA CYS A 11 -12.60 2.77 10.37
C CYS A 11 -12.19 1.57 11.22
N GLN A 12 -12.23 1.68 12.53
CA GLN A 12 -11.85 0.59 13.45
C GLN A 12 -12.72 -0.66 13.25
N LYS A 13 -14.02 -0.47 13.10
CA LYS A 13 -14.96 -1.57 12.78
C LYS A 13 -14.58 -2.29 11.48
N TRP A 14 -14.17 -1.56 10.43
CA TRP A 14 -13.77 -2.16 9.17
C TRP A 14 -12.40 -2.84 9.27
N VAL A 15 -11.46 -2.27 10.01
CA VAL A 15 -10.15 -2.88 10.30
C VAL A 15 -10.34 -4.20 11.06
N ASP A 16 -11.14 -4.23 12.11
CA ASP A 16 -11.44 -5.45 12.88
C ASP A 16 -12.15 -6.51 12.01
N LYS A 17 -13.05 -6.08 11.12
CA LYS A 17 -13.69 -6.96 10.15
C LYS A 17 -12.69 -7.53 9.16
N ALA A 18 -11.77 -6.72 8.62
CA ALA A 18 -10.74 -7.19 7.69
C ALA A 18 -9.82 -8.20 8.37
N ALA A 19 -9.36 -7.95 9.59
CA ALA A 19 -8.53 -8.86 10.36
C ALA A 19 -9.17 -10.24 10.58
N THR A 20 -10.49 -10.29 10.74
CA THR A 20 -11.22 -11.53 11.06
C THR A 20 -11.85 -12.22 9.87
N ARG A 21 -12.10 -11.52 8.77
CA ARG A 21 -12.85 -12.04 7.63
C ARG A 21 -12.10 -12.06 6.31
N SER A 22 -11.08 -11.21 6.13
CA SER A 22 -10.29 -11.22 4.92
C SER A 22 -9.26 -12.34 4.95
N MET A 23 -9.39 -13.30 4.05
CA MET A 23 -8.40 -14.38 3.89
C MET A 23 -7.03 -13.82 3.49
N THR A 24 -7.01 -12.79 2.65
CA THR A 24 -5.77 -12.14 2.21
C THR A 24 -5.03 -11.47 3.36
N VAL A 25 -5.75 -10.72 4.22
CA VAL A 25 -5.17 -10.10 5.42
C VAL A 25 -4.61 -11.17 6.37
N GLN A 26 -5.37 -12.22 6.66
CA GLN A 26 -4.94 -13.30 7.55
C GLN A 26 -3.72 -14.04 6.98
N PHE A 27 -3.70 -14.29 5.68
CA PHE A 27 -2.57 -14.92 5.00
C PHE A 27 -1.30 -14.08 5.10
N LEU A 28 -1.39 -12.76 4.86
CA LEU A 28 -0.25 -11.84 4.97
C LEU A 28 0.28 -11.75 6.41
N LEU A 29 -0.60 -11.67 7.40
CA LEU A 29 -0.22 -11.69 8.82
C LEU A 29 0.48 -13.00 9.20
N SER A 30 -0.02 -14.14 8.70
CA SER A 30 0.62 -15.45 8.89
C SER A 30 1.98 -15.52 8.21
N SER A 31 2.11 -14.95 7.00
CA SER A 31 3.37 -14.89 6.26
C SER A 31 4.42 -14.06 7.00
N LEU A 32 4.06 -12.92 7.56
CA LEU A 32 4.94 -12.10 8.40
C LEU A 32 5.44 -12.90 9.61
N LYS A 33 4.56 -13.62 10.28
CA LYS A 33 4.93 -14.48 11.41
C LYS A 33 5.88 -15.61 10.99
N SER A 34 5.62 -16.26 9.87
CA SER A 34 6.46 -17.33 9.33
C SER A 34 7.85 -16.85 8.91
N LEU A 35 7.97 -15.59 8.47
CA LEU A 35 9.25 -14.94 8.16
C LEU A 35 10.05 -14.55 9.42
N GLY A 36 9.47 -14.71 10.62
CA GLY A 36 10.09 -14.27 11.88
C GLY A 36 10.11 -12.75 12.03
N CYS A 37 9.21 -12.04 11.36
CA CYS A 37 9.11 -10.60 11.49
C CYS A 37 8.54 -10.21 12.85
N PRO A 38 9.02 -9.10 13.45
CA PRO A 38 8.39 -8.56 14.63
C PRO A 38 6.99 -8.05 14.24
N THR A 39 5.98 -8.86 14.52
CA THR A 39 4.57 -8.47 14.35
C THR A 39 4.01 -8.17 15.74
N PRO A 40 3.76 -6.89 16.07
CA PRO A 40 3.02 -6.53 17.27
C PRO A 40 1.63 -7.18 17.27
N GLU A 41 0.96 -7.18 18.43
CA GLU A 41 -0.47 -7.51 18.43
C GLU A 41 -1.21 -6.64 17.42
N PHE A 42 -2.16 -7.23 16.71
CA PHE A 42 -2.84 -6.56 15.59
C PHE A 42 -3.37 -5.17 15.96
N LYS A 43 -3.96 -5.02 17.17
CA LYS A 43 -4.48 -3.73 17.66
C LYS A 43 -3.43 -2.64 17.92
N SER A 44 -2.18 -3.03 18.12
CA SER A 44 -1.06 -2.09 18.22
C SER A 44 -0.28 -1.96 16.92
N PHE A 45 -0.56 -2.83 15.94
CA PHE A 45 0.07 -2.82 14.63
C PHE A 45 -0.72 -2.00 13.62
N VAL A 46 -2.06 -1.98 13.71
CA VAL A 46 -2.93 -1.28 12.78
C VAL A 46 -3.78 -0.25 13.53
N ASN A 47 -3.61 1.01 13.18
CA ASN A 47 -4.28 2.13 13.82
C ASN A 47 -5.06 2.96 12.81
N CYS A 48 -6.29 3.34 13.17
CA CYS A 48 -7.02 4.36 12.46
C CYS A 48 -6.56 5.75 12.92
N VAL A 49 -6.25 6.62 11.98
CA VAL A 49 -5.77 7.99 12.26
C VAL A 49 -6.48 9.01 11.37
N LYS A 50 -6.45 10.26 11.76
CA LYS A 50 -6.85 11.36 10.90
C LYS A 50 -5.66 11.83 10.09
N CYS A 51 -5.74 11.73 8.77
CA CYS A 51 -4.67 12.16 7.88
C CYS A 51 -4.86 13.61 7.42
N PRO A 52 -3.77 14.40 7.37
CA PRO A 52 -3.83 15.80 6.95
C PRO A 52 -3.96 15.97 5.43
N ALA A 53 -3.59 14.96 4.65
CA ALA A 53 -3.61 14.98 3.19
C ALA A 53 -4.36 13.76 2.64
N PRO A 54 -4.90 13.83 1.42
CA PRO A 54 -5.58 12.71 0.77
C PRO A 54 -4.62 11.53 0.53
N MET A 55 -4.72 10.54 1.40
CA MET A 55 -4.01 9.27 1.31
C MET A 55 -4.88 8.16 1.91
N SER A 56 -4.61 6.92 1.56
CA SER A 56 -5.36 5.77 2.08
C SER A 56 -4.82 5.29 3.43
N GLY A 57 -3.52 5.14 3.51
CA GLY A 57 -2.80 4.66 4.67
C GLY A 57 -1.31 4.86 4.50
N ALA A 58 -0.54 4.37 5.47
CA ALA A 58 0.91 4.33 5.42
C ALA A 58 1.46 3.22 6.32
N PHE A 59 2.46 2.49 5.82
CA PHE A 59 3.33 1.68 6.66
C PHE A 59 4.48 2.54 7.17
N MET A 60 4.75 2.48 8.44
CA MET A 60 5.83 3.23 9.08
C MET A 60 6.51 2.42 10.19
N MET A 61 7.71 2.85 10.56
CA MET A 61 8.38 2.36 11.76
C MET A 61 8.30 3.47 12.82
N ASP A 62 7.73 3.14 13.95
CA ASP A 62 7.69 4.06 15.08
C ASP A 62 9.11 4.50 15.45
N SER A 63 9.36 5.79 15.52
CA SER A 63 10.70 6.36 15.68
C SER A 63 11.32 6.05 17.05
N GLN A 64 10.48 5.84 18.07
CA GLN A 64 10.92 5.60 19.44
C GLN A 64 11.04 4.12 19.74
N THR A 65 9.98 3.35 19.43
CA THR A 65 9.89 1.91 19.75
C THR A 65 10.53 1.01 18.70
N LYS A 66 10.81 1.54 17.50
CA LYS A 66 11.27 0.79 16.32
C LYS A 66 10.35 -0.37 15.94
N LYS A 67 9.07 -0.28 16.33
CA LYS A 67 8.05 -1.26 15.95
C LYS A 67 7.38 -0.84 14.65
N PRO A 68 7.02 -1.80 13.79
CA PRO A 68 6.24 -1.52 12.58
C PRO A 68 4.81 -1.13 12.97
N GLU A 69 4.25 -0.18 12.23
CA GLU A 69 2.90 0.32 12.41
C GLU A 69 2.25 0.60 11.05
N ILE A 70 0.97 0.31 10.94
CA ILE A 70 0.14 0.65 9.79
C ILE A 70 -0.90 1.68 10.23
N ALA A 71 -0.91 2.83 9.59
CA ALA A 71 -1.92 3.86 9.76
C ALA A 71 -2.95 3.79 8.64
N ILE A 72 -4.25 3.76 8.97
CA ILE A 72 -5.36 3.85 8.03
C ILE A 72 -6.03 5.21 8.20
N CYS A 73 -6.23 5.93 7.11
CA CYS A 73 -6.75 7.30 7.12
C CYS A 73 -8.28 7.33 7.27
N ALA A 74 -8.78 7.37 8.51
CA ALA A 74 -10.18 7.23 8.86
C ALA A 74 -11.11 8.25 8.17
N ASN A 75 -10.63 9.48 8.00
CA ASN A 75 -11.40 10.57 7.39
C ASN A 75 -11.69 10.39 5.89
N TYR A 76 -11.06 9.42 5.24
CA TYR A 76 -11.31 9.11 3.82
C TYR A 76 -12.05 7.78 3.61
N CYS A 77 -12.11 6.90 4.60
CA CYS A 77 -12.63 5.54 4.46
C CYS A 77 -14.06 5.50 3.92
N LYS A 78 -14.98 6.26 4.50
CA LYS A 78 -16.41 6.23 4.14
C LYS A 78 -16.65 6.69 2.70
N ALA A 79 -16.03 7.80 2.31
CA ALA A 79 -16.18 8.38 0.97
C ALA A 79 -15.49 7.53 -0.11
N ALA A 80 -14.46 6.77 0.24
CA ALA A 80 -13.67 5.97 -0.70
C ALA A 80 -14.17 4.53 -0.90
N GLY A 81 -15.24 4.10 -0.19
CA GLY A 81 -15.83 2.77 -0.36
C GLY A 81 -15.95 1.93 0.91
N GLY A 82 -15.71 2.54 2.08
CA GLY A 82 -15.92 1.90 3.37
C GLY A 82 -15.01 0.69 3.59
N TYR A 83 -15.62 -0.47 3.85
CA TYR A 83 -14.89 -1.71 4.13
C TYR A 83 -13.90 -2.11 3.02
N ASP A 84 -14.32 -2.07 1.76
CA ASP A 84 -13.48 -2.49 0.63
C ASP A 84 -12.24 -1.62 0.51
N PHE A 85 -12.38 -0.30 0.74
CA PHE A 85 -11.24 0.61 0.76
C PHE A 85 -10.27 0.30 1.91
N VAL A 86 -10.80 0.02 3.11
CA VAL A 86 -9.97 -0.31 4.28
C VAL A 86 -9.24 -1.64 4.08
N GLU A 87 -9.94 -2.68 3.56
CA GLU A 87 -9.33 -3.98 3.27
C GLU A 87 -8.19 -3.85 2.26
N GLU A 88 -8.41 -3.16 1.14
CA GLU A 88 -7.38 -2.93 0.11
C GLU A 88 -6.19 -2.15 0.63
N THR A 89 -6.46 -1.08 1.39
CA THR A 89 -5.40 -0.30 2.01
C THR A 89 -4.60 -1.16 2.98
N LEU A 90 -5.26 -1.94 3.82
CA LEU A 90 -4.58 -2.82 4.77
C LEU A 90 -3.75 -3.89 4.06
N VAL A 91 -4.25 -4.49 2.98
CA VAL A 91 -3.48 -5.44 2.16
C VAL A 91 -2.27 -4.76 1.53
N HIS A 92 -2.42 -3.55 0.99
CA HIS A 92 -1.33 -2.75 0.42
C HIS A 92 -0.19 -2.56 1.45
N GLU A 93 -0.51 -2.07 2.63
CA GLU A 93 0.47 -1.81 3.69
C GLU A 93 1.08 -3.10 4.28
N LEU A 94 0.32 -4.18 4.33
CA LEU A 94 0.84 -5.48 4.74
C LEU A 94 1.83 -6.05 3.72
N ILE A 95 1.65 -5.81 2.42
CA ILE A 95 2.62 -6.18 1.39
C ILE A 95 3.92 -5.41 1.58
N HIS A 96 3.87 -4.11 1.88
CA HIS A 96 5.07 -3.35 2.26
C HIS A 96 5.76 -3.95 3.49
N SER A 97 5.00 -4.34 4.51
CA SER A 97 5.54 -5.01 5.70
C SER A 97 6.28 -6.30 5.35
N VAL A 98 5.70 -7.13 4.46
CA VAL A 98 6.33 -8.36 3.98
C VAL A 98 7.60 -8.06 3.19
N ASP A 99 7.58 -7.07 2.32
CA ASP A 99 8.73 -6.70 1.49
C ASP A 99 9.90 -6.20 2.33
N ILE A 100 9.65 -5.34 3.30
CA ILE A 100 10.67 -4.84 4.23
C ILE A 100 11.25 -5.98 5.05
N CYS A 101 10.40 -6.89 5.53
CA CYS A 101 10.86 -8.02 6.34
C CYS A 101 11.71 -9.00 5.54
N ARG A 102 11.24 -9.46 4.37
CA ARG A 102 11.98 -10.45 3.57
C ARG A 102 13.30 -9.91 3.03
N ALA A 103 13.36 -8.62 2.72
CA ALA A 103 14.58 -7.98 2.23
C ALA A 103 15.63 -7.76 3.32
N LYS A 104 15.30 -8.06 4.59
CA LYS A 104 16.17 -7.77 5.76
C LYS A 104 16.70 -6.33 5.73
N LEU A 105 15.85 -5.40 5.29
CA LEU A 105 16.22 -4.00 5.21
C LEU A 105 16.62 -3.49 6.61
N PRO A 106 17.62 -2.59 6.69
CA PRO A 106 18.11 -2.09 7.97
C PRO A 106 16.97 -1.52 8.80
N LYS A 107 16.89 -1.96 10.06
CA LYS A 107 15.87 -1.51 11.01
C LYS A 107 16.16 -0.12 11.61
N ASP A 108 17.25 0.46 11.20
CA ASP A 108 17.89 1.60 11.88
C ASP A 108 17.44 2.95 11.36
N GLY A 109 16.17 3.12 11.05
CA GLY A 109 15.54 4.45 10.91
C GLY A 109 16.13 5.44 9.88
N GLU A 110 17.39 5.30 9.50
CA GLU A 110 18.06 6.31 8.68
C GLU A 110 18.04 6.06 7.17
N ASN A 111 17.73 4.86 6.69
CA ASN A 111 17.62 4.63 5.23
C ASN A 111 16.86 3.33 4.90
N GLN A 112 15.64 3.19 5.38
CA GLN A 112 14.85 1.98 5.14
C GLN A 112 14.62 1.68 3.66
N LEU A 113 14.65 2.71 2.81
CA LEU A 113 14.52 2.59 1.37
C LEU A 113 15.52 3.56 0.71
N SER A 114 16.74 3.09 0.50
CA SER A 114 17.81 3.92 -0.05
C SER A 114 17.66 4.19 -1.55
N SER A 115 16.95 3.33 -2.28
CA SER A 115 16.84 3.38 -3.73
C SER A 115 15.40 3.62 -4.19
N CYS A 116 15.21 4.61 -5.06
CA CYS A 116 13.91 4.86 -5.69
C CYS A 116 13.41 3.68 -6.54
N ARG A 117 14.31 2.80 -7.01
CA ARG A 117 13.92 1.55 -7.67
C ARG A 117 13.30 0.55 -6.70
N GLN A 118 13.83 0.45 -5.47
CA GLN A 118 13.25 -0.40 -4.43
C GLN A 118 11.86 0.09 -4.03
N ILE A 119 11.71 1.40 -3.81
CA ILE A 119 10.41 2.01 -3.52
C ILE A 119 9.44 1.73 -4.67
N ALA A 120 9.82 1.99 -5.92
CA ALA A 120 9.00 1.71 -7.09
C ALA A 120 8.56 0.24 -7.17
N CYS A 121 9.48 -0.69 -6.85
CA CYS A 121 9.17 -2.12 -6.83
C CYS A 121 8.12 -2.46 -5.76
N MET A 122 8.27 -1.93 -4.56
CA MET A 122 7.31 -2.14 -3.46
C MET A 122 5.93 -1.58 -3.82
N GLU A 123 5.87 -0.37 -4.38
CA GLU A 123 4.60 0.23 -4.81
C GLU A 123 3.92 -0.54 -5.95
N ILE A 124 4.70 -1.04 -6.92
CA ILE A 124 4.18 -1.90 -7.99
C ILE A 124 3.57 -3.17 -7.41
N ARG A 125 4.27 -3.84 -6.49
CA ARG A 125 3.82 -5.07 -5.86
C ARG A 125 2.56 -4.85 -5.02
N ALA A 126 2.56 -3.82 -4.17
CA ALA A 126 1.43 -3.47 -3.34
C ALA A 126 0.20 -3.13 -4.19
N SER A 127 0.35 -2.26 -5.20
CA SER A 127 -0.74 -1.92 -6.12
C SER A 127 -1.24 -3.10 -6.95
N ASN A 128 -0.36 -4.05 -7.28
CA ASN A 128 -0.74 -5.24 -8.05
C ASN A 128 -1.58 -6.22 -7.23
N MET A 129 -1.22 -6.44 -5.96
CA MET A 129 -1.78 -7.52 -5.14
C MET A 129 -2.82 -7.08 -4.11
N SER A 130 -3.04 -5.77 -3.91
CA SER A 130 -4.03 -5.25 -2.94
C SER A 130 -5.49 -5.39 -3.40
N GLY A 131 -5.70 -5.64 -4.69
CA GLY A 131 -7.04 -5.64 -5.28
C GLY A 131 -7.54 -4.27 -5.74
N GLU A 132 -6.76 -3.19 -5.51
CA GLU A 132 -7.15 -1.83 -5.92
C GLU A 132 -7.22 -1.65 -7.44
N CYS A 133 -6.57 -2.52 -8.21
CA CYS A 133 -6.54 -2.52 -9.68
C CYS A 133 -7.46 -3.58 -10.32
N ARG A 134 -8.41 -4.15 -9.56
CA ARG A 134 -9.43 -5.04 -10.13
C ARG A 134 -10.24 -4.32 -11.19
N TRP A 135 -10.54 -5.03 -12.28
CA TRP A 135 -11.22 -4.45 -13.44
C TRP A 135 -12.52 -3.72 -13.10
N GLY A 136 -13.37 -4.28 -12.25
CA GLY A 136 -14.65 -3.65 -11.85
C GLY A 136 -14.45 -2.29 -11.17
N LYS A 137 -13.37 -2.12 -10.41
CA LYS A 137 -13.06 -0.85 -9.74
C LYS A 137 -12.56 0.20 -10.73
N GLU A 138 -11.71 -0.20 -11.66
CA GLU A 138 -11.24 0.69 -12.72
C GLU A 138 -12.37 1.10 -13.66
N PHE A 139 -13.30 0.19 -13.93
CA PHE A 139 -14.52 0.53 -14.65
C PHE A 139 -15.35 1.61 -13.94
N MET A 140 -15.57 1.47 -12.63
CA MET A 140 -16.29 2.47 -11.84
C MET A 140 -15.53 3.81 -11.72
N ARG A 141 -14.20 3.80 -11.85
CA ARG A 141 -13.36 5.01 -11.90
C ARG A 141 -13.33 5.67 -13.29
N GLY A 142 -14.04 5.11 -14.27
CA GLY A 142 -14.08 5.61 -15.64
C GLY A 142 -12.87 5.22 -16.51
N ASN A 143 -12.03 4.30 -16.04
CA ASN A 143 -10.80 3.88 -16.74
C ASN A 143 -10.95 2.51 -17.44
N GLY A 144 -12.12 1.90 -17.43
CA GLY A 144 -12.33 0.48 -17.74
C GLY A 144 -12.77 0.17 -19.19
N LEU A 145 -12.45 0.98 -20.19
CA LEU A 145 -12.89 0.74 -21.56
C LEU A 145 -12.14 -0.40 -22.27
N SER A 146 -10.98 -0.82 -21.77
CA SER A 146 -10.20 -1.93 -22.33
C SER A 146 -9.90 -2.97 -21.26
N ILE A 147 -10.29 -4.23 -21.49
CA ILE A 147 -10.00 -5.33 -20.57
C ILE A 147 -8.52 -5.73 -20.67
N GLN A 148 -7.96 -5.66 -21.88
CA GLN A 148 -6.62 -6.13 -22.17
C GLN A 148 -5.57 -5.09 -21.75
N GLY A 149 -4.69 -5.44 -20.82
CA GLY A 149 -3.63 -4.56 -20.32
C GLY A 149 -4.03 -3.55 -19.25
N GLN A 150 -5.33 -3.42 -18.97
CA GLN A 150 -5.87 -2.44 -18.03
C GLN A 150 -5.25 -2.56 -16.62
N GLN A 151 -5.05 -3.79 -16.11
CA GLN A 151 -4.43 -3.97 -14.79
C GLN A 151 -3.00 -3.43 -14.74
N LYS A 152 -2.19 -3.65 -15.78
CA LYS A 152 -0.82 -3.12 -15.83
C LYS A 152 -0.78 -1.60 -15.83
N GLU A 153 -1.67 -0.97 -16.59
CA GLU A 153 -1.79 0.50 -16.63
C GLU A 153 -2.28 1.06 -15.28
N CYS A 154 -3.25 0.39 -14.66
CA CYS A 154 -3.69 0.77 -13.31
C CYS A 154 -2.53 0.67 -12.31
N VAL A 155 -1.81 -0.45 -12.27
CA VAL A 155 -0.70 -0.67 -11.35
C VAL A 155 0.39 0.38 -11.55
N LYS A 156 0.79 0.69 -12.79
CA LYS A 156 1.75 1.77 -13.07
C LYS A 156 1.28 3.11 -12.54
N ARG A 157 0.03 3.46 -12.82
CA ARG A 157 -0.55 4.73 -12.38
C ARG A 157 -0.63 4.81 -10.84
N ARG A 158 -1.11 3.74 -10.18
CA ARG A 158 -1.24 3.69 -8.72
C ARG A 158 0.12 3.77 -8.03
N ALA A 159 1.07 2.95 -8.47
CA ALA A 159 2.44 3.00 -7.97
C ALA A 159 3.07 4.39 -8.17
N GLY A 160 2.83 5.04 -9.32
CA GLY A 160 3.28 6.40 -9.57
C GLY A 160 2.71 7.42 -8.59
N LEU A 161 1.42 7.32 -8.26
CA LEU A 161 0.77 8.19 -7.27
C LEU A 161 1.33 7.96 -5.87
N SER A 162 1.53 6.71 -5.45
CA SER A 162 2.12 6.39 -4.15
C SER A 162 3.56 6.89 -4.03
N MET A 163 4.34 6.83 -5.10
CA MET A 163 5.72 7.36 -5.08
C MET A 163 5.82 8.87 -4.89
N LEU A 164 4.74 9.64 -5.09
CA LEU A 164 4.79 11.10 -4.94
C LEU A 164 5.05 11.58 -3.51
N VAL A 165 4.78 10.77 -2.50
CA VAL A 165 5.09 11.08 -1.11
C VAL A 165 6.61 11.00 -0.82
N HIS A 166 7.37 10.37 -1.70
CA HIS A 166 8.81 10.22 -1.55
C HIS A 166 9.57 11.36 -2.27
N GLU A 167 9.64 12.53 -1.63
CA GLU A 167 10.25 13.74 -2.20
C GLU A 167 11.63 13.50 -2.83
N LYS A 168 12.47 12.65 -2.21
CA LYS A 168 13.79 12.29 -2.75
C LYS A 168 13.66 11.73 -4.17
N CYS A 169 12.71 10.84 -4.39
CA CYS A 169 12.53 10.16 -5.69
C CYS A 169 11.90 11.10 -6.72
N VAL A 170 11.00 11.97 -6.28
CA VAL A 170 10.44 13.02 -7.13
C VAL A 170 11.54 13.98 -7.61
N LYS A 171 12.40 14.44 -6.69
CA LYS A 171 13.52 15.34 -7.00
C LYS A 171 14.57 14.69 -7.91
N GLN A 172 14.91 13.43 -7.67
CA GLN A 172 15.89 12.67 -8.47
C GLN A 172 15.34 12.22 -9.83
N GLY A 173 14.03 12.12 -9.96
CA GLY A 173 13.34 11.72 -11.19
C GLY A 173 13.51 12.69 -12.35
N GLY A 174 13.94 13.91 -12.07
CA GLY A 174 14.18 14.96 -13.06
C GLY A 174 12.94 15.84 -13.29
N LYS A 175 13.16 17.02 -13.85
CA LYS A 175 12.12 17.97 -14.29
C LYS A 175 11.39 17.43 -15.53
N GLY A 176 10.65 16.36 -15.39
CA GLY A 176 9.78 15.85 -16.46
C GLY A 176 8.42 16.53 -16.37
N GLY A 177 8.25 17.63 -17.09
CA GLY A 177 6.98 18.25 -17.45
C GLY A 177 5.96 18.56 -16.34
N GLU A 178 5.23 19.64 -16.50
CA GLU A 178 4.10 20.02 -15.66
C GLU A 178 3.01 18.93 -15.70
N GLY A 179 2.86 18.17 -14.60
CA GLY A 179 1.82 17.16 -14.41
C GLY A 179 2.06 16.33 -13.16
N LYS A 180 1.02 16.09 -12.38
CA LYS A 180 1.05 15.23 -11.19
C LYS A 180 1.54 13.82 -11.58
N GLY A 181 2.69 13.38 -11.08
CA GLY A 181 3.24 12.04 -11.28
C GLY A 181 4.51 11.94 -12.13
N LYS A 182 4.90 12.99 -12.84
CA LYS A 182 6.04 13.00 -13.77
C LYS A 182 7.37 13.21 -13.05
N GLY A 183 7.94 12.24 -12.48
CA GLY A 183 9.28 12.29 -11.86
C GLY A 183 9.71 10.91 -11.43
N CYS A 184 8.74 10.08 -11.05
CA CYS A 184 9.01 8.73 -10.58
C CYS A 184 8.79 7.66 -11.66
N GLU A 185 8.14 8.00 -12.80
CA GLU A 185 7.79 7.07 -13.90
C GLU A 185 8.98 6.26 -14.38
N LYS A 186 10.15 6.89 -14.53
CA LYS A 186 11.36 6.19 -14.97
C LYS A 186 11.74 5.02 -14.05
N TYR A 187 11.60 5.18 -12.74
CA TYR A 187 11.92 4.11 -11.79
C TYR A 187 10.90 2.98 -11.88
N ILE A 188 9.62 3.32 -12.08
CA ILE A 188 8.57 2.35 -12.29
C ILE A 188 8.84 1.55 -13.56
N ASP A 189 9.09 2.22 -14.69
CA ASP A 189 9.33 1.54 -15.97
C ASP A 189 10.57 0.64 -15.93
N GLU A 190 11.65 1.07 -15.28
CA GLU A 190 12.88 0.29 -15.11
C GLU A 190 12.65 -1.04 -14.39
N VAL A 191 11.78 -1.09 -13.38
CA VAL A 191 11.60 -2.28 -12.53
C VAL A 191 10.27 -3.00 -12.76
N PHE A 192 9.36 -2.42 -13.54
CA PHE A 192 7.98 -2.89 -13.67
C PHE A 192 7.88 -4.38 -14.01
N GLY A 193 8.61 -4.82 -15.03
CA GLY A 193 8.51 -6.19 -15.52
C GLY A 193 8.88 -7.25 -14.49
N ALA A 194 9.87 -6.98 -13.65
CA ALA A 194 10.29 -7.91 -12.58
C ALA A 194 9.32 -7.86 -11.40
N CYS A 195 9.00 -6.65 -10.92
CA CYS A 195 8.21 -6.47 -9.71
C CYS A 195 6.73 -6.81 -9.90
N TYR A 196 6.18 -6.59 -11.10
CA TYR A 196 4.82 -7.01 -11.43
C TYR A 196 4.63 -8.53 -11.42
N ARG A 197 5.68 -9.31 -11.77
CA ARG A 197 5.64 -10.78 -11.72
C ARG A 197 5.94 -11.37 -10.35
N ASP A 198 6.51 -10.59 -9.46
CA ASP A 198 6.81 -11.03 -8.10
C ASP A 198 5.54 -10.96 -7.23
N THR A 199 4.85 -12.08 -7.11
CA THR A 199 3.63 -12.22 -6.32
C THR A 199 3.88 -12.69 -4.88
N TYR A 200 5.14 -12.84 -4.45
CA TYR A 200 5.45 -13.27 -3.09
C TYR A 200 4.71 -12.38 -2.04
N PRO A 201 4.13 -12.94 -0.96
CA PRO A 201 4.20 -14.33 -0.49
C PRO A 201 3.17 -15.27 -1.11
N PHE A 202 2.34 -14.82 -2.05
CA PHE A 202 1.38 -15.66 -2.75
C PHE A 202 2.09 -16.53 -3.79
N GLU A 203 1.68 -17.79 -3.93
CA GLU A 203 2.18 -18.70 -4.97
C GLU A 203 1.80 -18.24 -6.38
N ARG A 204 0.64 -17.57 -6.50
CA ARG A 204 0.12 -16.94 -7.70
C ARG A 204 -0.60 -15.64 -7.34
N HIS A 205 -0.95 -14.86 -8.35
CA HIS A 205 -1.67 -13.60 -8.12
C HIS A 205 -2.97 -13.84 -7.33
N PRO A 206 -3.25 -13.07 -6.26
CA PRO A 206 -4.42 -13.34 -5.38
C PRO A 206 -5.77 -13.21 -6.08
N ASP A 207 -5.84 -12.53 -7.22
CA ASP A 207 -7.05 -12.38 -8.04
C ASP A 207 -7.09 -13.34 -9.25
N SER A 208 -6.16 -14.34 -9.33
CA SER A 208 -6.12 -15.32 -10.44
C SER A 208 -6.94 -16.57 -10.15
#